data_2dfc4a3b8ba1c220e5103024071896a8
#
_entry.id   2dfc4a3b8ba1c220e5103024071896a8
#
_cell.length_a   1.000
_cell.length_b   1.000
_cell.length_c   1.000
_cell.angle_alpha   90.00
_cell.angle_beta   90.00
_cell.angle_gamma   90.00
#
_symmetry.space_group_name_H-M   'P 1'
#
loop_
_entity.id
_entity.type
_entity.pdbx_description
1 polymer ?
#
loop_
_entity_poly.entity_id
_entity_poly.type
_entity_poly.pdbx_seq_one_letter_code
_entity_poly.pdbx_strand_id
1 'polypeptide(L)'
;MKNYKYSEITPEKVYNNRRKFIKSVGLGLGSLTLSSVSLLNNAHSLENNLELTSYKDITTYNNYYEFGTGKGDPYKNSQEFKVKPWNVSIEGEVKNPITLSSDEILSLYPSEERVYRLRCVEGWSMVIPWMGFSLSKLLNRVSIKTEAKFVEFESVYDPEQMKGQRYPVLNWPYREGLRIDEAMHPLTT
;
A
#
# COMPACT_ATOMS: atom_id res chain seq x y z
N MET A 1 0.34 19.84 -19.64
CA MET A 1 0.50 18.39 -19.87
C MET A 1 1.87 18.16 -20.48
N LYS A 2 2.72 17.31 -19.89
CA LYS A 2 4.01 16.93 -20.47
C LYS A 2 3.73 15.96 -21.61
N ASN A 3 4.06 16.34 -22.85
CA ASN A 3 3.96 15.43 -24.00
C ASN A 3 5.13 14.45 -23.93
N TYR A 4 4.85 13.20 -23.56
CA TYR A 4 5.83 12.11 -23.60
C TYR A 4 6.05 11.69 -25.06
N LYS A 5 7.32 11.49 -25.44
CA LYS A 5 7.64 10.91 -26.75
C LYS A 5 7.25 9.43 -26.73
N TYR A 6 6.80 8.92 -27.89
CA TYR A 6 6.41 7.51 -28.02
C TYR A 6 7.51 6.52 -27.60
N SER A 7 8.78 6.91 -27.74
CA SER A 7 9.95 6.15 -27.30
C SER A 7 10.10 6.06 -25.77
N GLU A 8 9.40 6.91 -25.01
CA GLU A 8 9.43 6.93 -23.52
C GLU A 8 8.30 6.06 -22.93
N ILE A 9 7.40 5.53 -23.77
CA ILE A 9 6.28 4.69 -23.38
C ILE A 9 6.63 3.24 -23.67
N THR A 10 6.60 2.38 -22.66
CA THR A 10 6.81 0.94 -22.87
C THR A 10 5.67 0.39 -23.73
N PRO A 11 5.94 -0.21 -24.90
CA PRO A 11 4.89 -0.78 -25.74
C PRO A 11 4.09 -1.84 -24.98
N GLU A 12 2.76 -1.84 -25.16
CA GLU A 12 1.84 -2.77 -24.49
C GLU A 12 2.27 -4.23 -24.63
N LYS A 13 2.76 -4.63 -25.79
CA LYS A 13 3.26 -5.97 -26.07
C LYS A 13 4.45 -6.35 -25.19
N VAL A 14 5.32 -5.39 -24.87
CA VAL A 14 6.48 -5.58 -23.97
C VAL A 14 6.00 -5.66 -22.52
N TYR A 15 5.05 -4.83 -22.14
CA TYR A 15 4.44 -4.85 -20.83
C TYR A 15 3.74 -6.19 -20.55
N ASN A 16 2.92 -6.67 -21.48
CA ASN A 16 2.19 -7.94 -21.34
C ASN A 16 3.10 -9.19 -21.41
N ASN A 17 4.25 -9.10 -22.09
CA ASN A 17 5.22 -10.19 -22.18
C ASN A 17 6.23 -10.24 -21.01
N ARG A 18 6.15 -9.32 -20.07
CA ARG A 18 7.03 -9.23 -18.89
C ARG A 18 7.12 -10.55 -18.12
N ARG A 19 6.00 -11.25 -17.92
CA ARG A 19 5.96 -12.55 -17.26
C ARG A 19 6.65 -13.66 -18.07
N LYS A 20 6.57 -13.61 -19.41
CA LYS A 20 7.24 -14.57 -20.28
C LYS A 20 8.76 -14.33 -20.27
N PHE A 21 9.20 -13.08 -20.28
CA PHE A 21 10.59 -12.70 -20.19
C PHE A 21 11.24 -13.19 -18.88
N ILE A 22 10.58 -12.96 -17.74
CA ILE A 22 11.08 -13.44 -16.44
C ILE A 22 11.17 -14.95 -16.39
N LYS A 23 10.20 -15.68 -16.96
CA LYS A 23 10.24 -17.15 -17.05
C LYS A 23 11.33 -17.66 -17.98
N SER A 24 11.58 -17.01 -19.12
CA SER A 24 12.63 -17.42 -20.07
C SER A 24 14.05 -17.18 -19.55
N VAL A 25 14.26 -16.13 -18.78
CA VAL A 25 15.54 -15.88 -18.10
C VAL A 25 15.80 -16.92 -17.00
N GLY A 26 14.73 -17.39 -16.30
CA GLY A 26 14.83 -18.45 -15.28
C GLY A 26 15.12 -19.85 -15.84
N LEU A 27 14.75 -20.13 -17.10
CA LEU A 27 14.96 -21.46 -17.72
C LEU A 27 16.28 -21.54 -18.54
N GLY A 28 16.91 -20.40 -18.85
CA GLY A 28 18.17 -20.37 -19.62
C GLY A 28 19.45 -20.50 -18.79
N LEU A 29 19.37 -20.57 -17.46
CA LEU A 29 20.52 -20.54 -16.53
C LEU A 29 20.92 -21.89 -15.97
N GLY A 30 20.63 -22.98 -16.69
CA GLY A 30 21.07 -24.34 -16.33
C GLY A 30 22.55 -24.65 -16.60
N SER A 31 23.37 -23.73 -17.13
CA SER A 31 24.75 -24.06 -17.54
C SER A 31 25.81 -22.96 -17.39
N LEU A 32 25.59 -21.90 -16.58
CA LEU A 32 26.62 -20.88 -16.29
C LEU A 32 26.66 -20.56 -14.79
N THR A 33 27.35 -21.39 -14.03
CA THR A 33 27.35 -21.43 -12.55
C THR A 33 28.35 -20.49 -11.87
N LEU A 34 28.83 -19.40 -12.46
CA LEU A 34 29.80 -18.50 -11.77
C LEU A 34 29.59 -17.00 -11.93
N SER A 35 28.72 -16.54 -12.81
CA SER A 35 28.43 -15.09 -12.98
C SER A 35 27.08 -14.63 -12.42
N SER A 36 26.24 -15.55 -11.94
CA SER A 36 24.89 -15.23 -11.44
C SER A 36 24.87 -14.66 -10.01
N VAL A 37 25.90 -14.90 -9.21
CA VAL A 37 26.00 -14.35 -7.84
C VAL A 37 26.20 -12.83 -7.84
N SER A 38 26.90 -12.29 -8.84
CA SER A 38 27.10 -10.83 -8.94
C SER A 38 25.86 -10.07 -9.40
N LEU A 39 24.95 -10.71 -10.17
CA LEU A 39 23.69 -10.08 -10.59
C LEU A 39 22.65 -10.06 -9.47
N LEU A 40 22.63 -11.08 -8.63
CA LEU A 40 21.77 -11.10 -7.44
C LEU A 40 22.25 -10.09 -6.38
N ASN A 41 23.55 -9.96 -6.19
CA ASN A 41 24.12 -8.94 -5.31
C ASN A 41 23.85 -7.52 -5.81
N ASN A 42 23.83 -7.28 -7.13
CA ASN A 42 23.47 -5.98 -7.70
C ASN A 42 21.99 -5.66 -7.55
N ALA A 43 21.08 -6.65 -7.55
CA ALA A 43 19.67 -6.42 -7.28
C ALA A 43 19.45 -5.98 -5.80
N HIS A 44 20.16 -6.59 -4.86
CA HIS A 44 20.14 -6.17 -3.45
C HIS A 44 20.81 -4.81 -3.22
N SER A 45 21.85 -4.47 -4.01
CA SER A 45 22.52 -3.16 -3.88
C SER A 45 21.70 -2.01 -4.48
N LEU A 46 20.76 -2.27 -5.38
CA LEU A 46 19.83 -1.26 -5.90
C LEU A 46 18.76 -0.87 -4.89
N GLU A 47 18.39 -1.76 -3.96
CA GLU A 47 17.48 -1.44 -2.85
C GLU A 47 18.15 -0.57 -1.77
N ASN A 48 19.46 -0.73 -1.56
CA ASN A 48 20.21 -0.02 -0.52
C ASN A 48 20.52 1.45 -0.82
N ASN A 49 20.16 1.99 -2.00
CA ASN A 49 20.42 3.36 -2.42
C ASN A 49 19.15 4.17 -2.73
N LEU A 50 17.99 3.82 -2.15
CA LEU A 50 16.81 4.64 -2.28
C LEU A 50 16.94 5.87 -1.39
N GLU A 51 17.06 7.05 -2.01
CA GLU A 51 16.95 8.30 -1.29
C GLU A 51 15.54 8.44 -0.71
N LEU A 52 15.45 8.52 0.61
CA LEU A 52 14.19 8.67 1.30
C LEU A 52 13.61 10.07 1.07
N THR A 53 12.32 10.15 0.86
CA THR A 53 11.60 11.42 0.87
C THR A 53 11.72 12.06 2.24
N SER A 54 11.86 13.38 2.30
CA SER A 54 11.99 14.09 3.58
C SER A 54 10.79 13.81 4.49
N TYR A 55 11.05 13.68 5.79
CA TYR A 55 9.98 13.50 6.79
C TYR A 55 8.90 14.59 6.69
N LYS A 56 9.31 15.83 6.45
CA LYS A 56 8.41 16.96 6.26
C LYS A 56 7.46 16.69 5.08
N ASP A 57 7.96 16.29 3.93
CA ASP A 57 7.13 16.07 2.75
C ASP A 57 6.20 14.86 2.95
N ILE A 58 6.70 13.77 3.56
CA ILE A 58 5.89 12.59 3.87
C ILE A 58 4.72 12.95 4.78
N THR A 59 4.93 13.79 5.79
CA THR A 59 3.90 14.08 6.81
C THR A 59 3.00 15.24 6.45
N THR A 60 3.42 16.16 5.58
CA THR A 60 2.63 17.36 5.23
C THR A 60 1.98 17.29 3.86
N TYR A 61 2.31 16.28 3.04
CA TYR A 61 1.77 16.12 1.70
C TYR A 61 0.96 14.81 1.62
N ASN A 62 -0.36 14.93 1.66
CA ASN A 62 -1.27 13.80 1.82
C ASN A 62 -2.45 13.88 0.85
N ASN A 63 -3.16 12.76 0.71
CA ASN A 63 -4.34 12.63 -0.14
C ASN A 63 -5.52 12.03 0.64
N TYR A 64 -5.89 12.63 1.78
CA TYR A 64 -7.04 12.26 2.60
C TYR A 64 -8.14 13.31 2.46
N TYR A 65 -9.06 13.07 1.53
CA TYR A 65 -10.14 14.00 1.21
C TYR A 65 -11.14 14.18 2.34
N GLU A 66 -11.14 13.28 3.30
CA GLU A 66 -11.86 13.42 4.57
C GLU A 66 -11.50 14.72 5.31
N PHE A 67 -10.27 15.21 5.12
CA PHE A 67 -9.79 16.45 5.74
C PHE A 67 -9.69 17.63 4.76
N GLY A 68 -9.96 17.41 3.47
CA GLY A 68 -9.92 18.44 2.44
C GLY A 68 -9.24 17.98 1.16
N THR A 69 -9.47 18.70 0.07
CA THR A 69 -8.99 18.32 -1.28
C THR A 69 -7.58 18.79 -1.60
N GLY A 70 -7.06 19.77 -0.86
CA GLY A 70 -5.69 20.26 -1.00
C GLY A 70 -4.69 19.31 -0.34
N LYS A 71 -3.53 19.11 -0.94
CA LYS A 71 -2.52 18.15 -0.46
C LYS A 71 -1.95 18.46 0.93
N GLY A 72 -2.00 19.73 1.35
CA GLY A 72 -1.63 20.14 2.71
C GLY A 72 -2.80 20.21 3.69
N ASP A 73 -4.04 19.99 3.24
CA ASP A 73 -5.23 20.09 4.08
C ASP A 73 -5.29 19.01 5.16
N PRO A 74 -4.97 17.73 4.88
CA PRO A 74 -4.98 16.71 5.92
C PRO A 74 -4.06 17.05 7.08
N TYR A 75 -2.83 17.50 6.80
CA TYR A 75 -1.90 17.90 7.85
C TYR A 75 -2.45 19.04 8.72
N LYS A 76 -3.07 20.05 8.10
CA LYS A 76 -3.61 21.22 8.83
C LYS A 76 -4.86 20.88 9.63
N ASN A 77 -5.75 20.07 9.04
CA ASN A 77 -7.11 19.87 9.55
C ASN A 77 -7.24 18.65 10.47
N SER A 78 -6.22 17.76 10.54
CA SER A 78 -6.25 16.58 11.39
C SER A 78 -5.64 16.75 12.78
N GLN A 79 -5.14 17.95 13.13
CA GLN A 79 -4.39 18.16 14.38
C GLN A 79 -5.22 17.87 15.65
N GLU A 80 -6.53 18.07 15.59
CA GLU A 80 -7.46 17.81 16.68
C GLU A 80 -8.20 16.48 16.54
N PHE A 81 -7.88 15.70 15.51
CA PHE A 81 -8.54 14.42 15.27
C PHE A 81 -8.23 13.40 16.36
N LYS A 82 -9.30 12.83 16.94
CA LYS A 82 -9.18 11.85 18.02
C LYS A 82 -8.89 10.48 17.46
N VAL A 83 -7.66 10.02 17.63
CA VAL A 83 -7.21 8.69 17.18
C VAL A 83 -7.42 7.58 18.21
N LYS A 84 -7.87 7.91 19.43
CA LYS A 84 -8.17 6.95 20.50
C LYS A 84 -9.45 7.32 21.25
N PRO A 85 -10.28 6.33 21.63
CA PRO A 85 -10.15 4.90 21.27
C PRO A 85 -10.42 4.67 19.78
N TRP A 86 -9.73 3.69 19.18
CA TRP A 86 -9.93 3.32 17.78
C TRP A 86 -10.05 1.80 17.66
N ASN A 87 -11.12 1.33 17.03
CA ASN A 87 -11.38 -0.09 16.81
C ASN A 87 -11.49 -0.38 15.31
N VAL A 88 -11.00 -1.55 14.90
CA VAL A 88 -11.11 -2.07 13.56
C VAL A 88 -11.91 -3.37 13.61
N SER A 89 -13.02 -3.41 12.89
CA SER A 89 -13.82 -4.63 12.70
C SER A 89 -13.41 -5.34 11.42
N ILE A 90 -13.22 -6.64 11.51
CA ILE A 90 -12.92 -7.51 10.37
C ILE A 90 -14.06 -8.51 10.29
N GLU A 91 -14.85 -8.39 9.22
CA GLU A 91 -16.10 -9.13 9.04
C GLU A 91 -16.36 -9.51 7.59
N GLY A 92 -17.55 -10.01 7.27
CA GLY A 92 -17.95 -10.45 5.94
C GLY A 92 -17.61 -11.92 5.69
N GLU A 93 -16.93 -12.22 4.56
CA GLU A 93 -16.63 -13.61 4.18
C GLU A 93 -15.43 -14.18 4.97
N VAL A 94 -15.56 -14.20 6.29
CA VAL A 94 -14.61 -14.79 7.25
C VAL A 94 -15.34 -15.80 8.16
N LYS A 95 -14.59 -16.76 8.74
CA LYS A 95 -15.16 -17.74 9.68
C LYS A 95 -15.31 -17.15 11.09
N ASN A 96 -14.34 -16.31 11.49
CA ASN A 96 -14.24 -15.80 12.84
C ASN A 96 -14.15 -14.26 12.77
N PRO A 97 -15.28 -13.54 12.63
CA PRO A 97 -15.26 -12.07 12.65
C PRO A 97 -14.74 -11.58 14.01
N ILE A 98 -13.93 -10.53 13.99
CA ILE A 98 -13.35 -9.94 15.20
C ILE A 98 -13.36 -8.42 15.13
N THR A 99 -13.39 -7.79 16.30
CA THR A 99 -13.11 -6.36 16.46
C THR A 99 -11.92 -6.22 17.38
N LEU A 100 -10.93 -5.44 16.97
CA LEU A 100 -9.71 -5.20 17.71
C LEU A 100 -9.48 -3.71 17.86
N SER A 101 -8.98 -3.30 19.02
CA SER A 101 -8.46 -1.94 19.17
C SER A 101 -7.14 -1.76 18.40
N SER A 102 -6.80 -0.52 18.08
CA SER A 102 -5.51 -0.21 17.44
C SER A 102 -4.33 -0.69 18.27
N ASP A 103 -4.42 -0.59 19.60
CA ASP A 103 -3.35 -1.03 20.50
C ASP A 103 -3.20 -2.56 20.50
N GLU A 104 -4.31 -3.31 20.45
CA GLU A 104 -4.27 -4.77 20.26
C GLU A 104 -3.63 -5.13 18.93
N ILE A 105 -4.04 -4.50 17.81
CA ILE A 105 -3.47 -4.77 16.48
C ILE A 105 -1.96 -4.56 16.48
N LEU A 106 -1.47 -3.46 17.05
CA LEU A 106 -0.03 -3.15 17.12
C LEU A 106 0.74 -4.13 18.02
N SER A 107 0.07 -4.76 18.99
CA SER A 107 0.69 -5.75 19.87
C SER A 107 0.73 -7.17 19.31
N LEU A 108 -0.06 -7.47 18.25
CA LEU A 108 -0.20 -8.84 17.73
C LEU A 108 1.08 -9.41 17.14
N TYR A 109 1.85 -8.56 16.47
CA TYR A 109 3.06 -8.98 15.76
C TYR A 109 4.15 -7.92 15.89
N PRO A 110 5.42 -8.32 15.90
CA PRO A 110 6.54 -7.38 15.85
C PRO A 110 6.42 -6.52 14.59
N SER A 111 6.53 -5.20 14.76
CA SER A 111 6.62 -4.27 13.64
C SER A 111 7.99 -4.37 12.98
N GLU A 112 8.02 -4.29 11.67
CA GLU A 112 9.22 -4.26 10.85
C GLU A 112 9.21 -3.02 9.97
N GLU A 113 10.37 -2.43 9.72
CA GLU A 113 10.50 -1.32 8.78
C GLU A 113 10.61 -1.85 7.36
N ARG A 114 9.83 -1.24 6.45
CA ARG A 114 9.84 -1.55 5.03
C ARG A 114 9.91 -0.27 4.22
N VAL A 115 10.93 -0.14 3.39
CA VAL A 115 11.09 1.01 2.51
C VAL A 115 10.44 0.75 1.16
N TYR A 116 9.33 1.43 0.89
CA TYR A 116 8.59 1.30 -0.35
C TYR A 116 8.53 2.59 -1.14
N ARG A 117 8.53 2.46 -2.47
CA ARG A 117 8.16 3.54 -3.37
C ARG A 117 6.64 3.61 -3.46
N LEU A 118 6.08 4.71 -2.99
CA LEU A 118 4.68 5.07 -3.20
C LEU A 118 4.54 5.84 -4.51
N ARG A 119 3.59 5.43 -5.35
CA ARG A 119 3.16 6.19 -6.51
C ARG A 119 1.68 6.50 -6.38
N CYS A 120 1.35 7.78 -6.41
CA CYS A 120 -0.02 8.25 -6.33
C CYS A 120 -0.62 8.40 -7.74
N VAL A 121 -1.92 8.15 -7.87
CA VAL A 121 -2.70 8.40 -9.10
C VAL A 121 -2.62 9.87 -9.53
N GLU A 122 -2.38 10.77 -8.59
CA GLU A 122 -2.21 12.20 -8.85
C GLU A 122 -0.84 12.60 -9.44
N GLY A 123 -0.02 11.61 -9.80
CA GLY A 123 1.22 11.83 -10.54
C GLY A 123 2.44 12.22 -9.69
N TRP A 124 2.37 12.14 -8.38
CA TRP A 124 3.53 12.30 -7.50
C TRP A 124 3.96 10.97 -6.86
N SER A 125 5.16 10.91 -6.32
CA SER A 125 5.70 9.71 -5.68
C SER A 125 6.60 10.07 -4.51
N MET A 126 6.71 9.12 -3.57
CA MET A 126 7.58 9.20 -2.40
C MET A 126 8.31 7.88 -2.19
N VAL A 127 9.40 7.91 -1.43
CA VAL A 127 10.06 6.74 -0.87
C VAL A 127 9.89 6.81 0.63
N ILE A 128 9.09 5.90 1.19
CA ILE A 128 8.62 5.99 2.57
C ILE A 128 9.11 4.78 3.36
N PRO A 129 9.73 4.98 4.54
CA PRO A 129 10.01 3.92 5.50
C PRO A 129 8.74 3.65 6.33
N TRP A 130 7.99 2.64 5.94
CA TRP A 130 6.79 2.21 6.63
C TRP A 130 7.13 1.33 7.83
N MET A 131 6.41 1.54 8.94
CA MET A 131 6.44 0.65 10.10
C MET A 131 5.16 -0.15 10.18
N GLY A 132 5.25 -1.47 10.22
CA GLY A 132 4.07 -2.33 10.29
C GLY A 132 4.39 -3.80 10.20
N PHE A 133 3.40 -4.59 9.90
CA PHE A 133 3.53 -6.03 9.65
C PHE A 133 2.63 -6.44 8.48
N SER A 134 2.90 -7.61 7.91
CA SER A 134 2.15 -8.09 6.75
C SER A 134 0.65 -8.23 7.05
N LEU A 135 -0.21 -7.62 6.20
CA LEU A 135 -1.67 -7.69 6.29
C LEU A 135 -2.17 -9.14 6.34
N SER A 136 -1.51 -10.05 5.62
CA SER A 136 -1.86 -11.48 5.61
C SER A 136 -1.82 -12.12 6.99
N LYS A 137 -0.96 -11.66 7.91
CA LYS A 137 -0.91 -12.17 9.29
C LYS A 137 -2.22 -11.86 10.03
N LEU A 138 -2.76 -10.67 9.85
CA LEU A 138 -4.04 -10.26 10.45
C LEU A 138 -5.21 -11.01 9.81
N LEU A 139 -5.25 -11.13 8.50
CA LEU A 139 -6.30 -11.81 7.75
C LEU A 139 -6.36 -13.33 8.06
N ASN A 140 -5.22 -13.97 8.30
CA ASN A 140 -5.18 -15.39 8.69
C ASN A 140 -5.87 -15.66 10.04
N ARG A 141 -5.95 -14.67 10.94
CA ARG A 141 -6.64 -14.84 12.24
C ARG A 141 -8.15 -15.04 12.08
N VAL A 142 -8.73 -14.41 11.08
CA VAL A 142 -10.20 -14.46 10.85
C VAL A 142 -10.61 -15.63 9.96
N SER A 143 -9.66 -16.37 9.40
CA SER A 143 -9.90 -17.52 8.50
C SER A 143 -10.84 -17.15 7.36
N ILE A 144 -10.27 -16.50 6.34
CA ILE A 144 -11.01 -16.08 5.14
C ILE A 144 -11.67 -17.29 4.48
N LYS A 145 -12.93 -17.16 4.07
CA LYS A 145 -13.66 -18.17 3.31
C LYS A 145 -13.20 -18.18 1.85
N THR A 146 -13.40 -19.30 1.18
CA THR A 146 -13.00 -19.50 -0.24
C THR A 146 -13.77 -18.62 -1.22
N GLU A 147 -14.94 -18.16 -0.82
CA GLU A 147 -15.82 -17.28 -1.59
C GLU A 147 -15.32 -15.85 -1.64
N ALA A 148 -14.50 -15.43 -0.66
CA ALA A 148 -13.93 -14.10 -0.61
C ALA A 148 -13.02 -13.84 -1.82
N LYS A 149 -13.26 -12.76 -2.52
CA LYS A 149 -12.49 -12.34 -3.71
C LYS A 149 -11.68 -11.08 -3.47
N PHE A 150 -12.15 -10.24 -2.55
CA PHE A 150 -11.60 -8.92 -2.26
C PHE A 150 -11.56 -8.70 -0.75
N VAL A 151 -10.68 -7.81 -0.32
CA VAL A 151 -10.70 -7.17 0.99
C VAL A 151 -11.09 -5.71 0.75
N GLU A 152 -12.21 -5.29 1.30
CA GLU A 152 -12.67 -3.91 1.28
C GLU A 152 -12.22 -3.22 2.57
N PHE A 153 -11.74 -2.00 2.44
CA PHE A 153 -11.44 -1.10 3.54
C PHE A 153 -12.43 0.05 3.50
N GLU A 154 -13.10 0.29 4.60
CA GLU A 154 -14.03 1.41 4.75
C GLU A 154 -13.50 2.38 5.80
N SER A 155 -13.41 3.65 5.44
CA SER A 155 -13.02 4.71 6.38
C SER A 155 -14.17 5.04 7.33
N VAL A 156 -13.83 5.62 8.48
CA VAL A 156 -14.84 6.12 9.41
C VAL A 156 -15.61 7.30 8.80
N TYR A 157 -16.90 7.37 9.06
CA TYR A 157 -17.73 8.52 8.70
C TYR A 157 -17.96 9.40 9.94
N ASP A 158 -17.21 10.49 10.03
CA ASP A 158 -17.28 11.46 11.13
C ASP A 158 -17.09 12.89 10.58
N PRO A 159 -18.16 13.50 10.01
CA PRO A 159 -18.07 14.83 9.44
C PRO A 159 -17.87 15.95 10.47
N GLU A 160 -17.93 15.66 11.76
CA GLU A 160 -17.59 16.64 12.80
C GLU A 160 -16.08 16.82 12.92
N GLN A 161 -15.33 15.75 12.93
CA GLN A 161 -13.87 15.77 12.96
C GLN A 161 -13.25 15.84 11.56
N MET A 162 -13.84 15.13 10.59
CA MET A 162 -13.38 15.04 9.19
C MET A 162 -14.21 15.97 8.29
N LYS A 163 -13.90 17.26 8.33
CA LYS A 163 -14.71 18.31 7.69
C LYS A 163 -14.85 18.18 6.16
N GLY A 164 -13.94 17.47 5.51
CA GLY A 164 -14.02 17.17 4.07
C GLY A 164 -15.23 16.29 3.73
N GLN A 165 -15.67 15.42 4.66
CA GLN A 165 -16.85 14.56 4.50
C GLN A 165 -18.19 15.33 4.47
N ARG A 166 -18.18 16.62 4.78
CA ARG A 166 -19.37 17.50 4.64
C ARG A 166 -19.69 17.83 3.19
N TYR A 167 -18.76 17.59 2.29
CA TYR A 167 -18.88 17.92 0.87
C TYR A 167 -18.90 16.63 0.04
N PRO A 168 -19.77 16.53 -0.98
CA PRO A 168 -19.92 15.32 -1.79
C PRO A 168 -18.83 15.23 -2.89
N VAL A 169 -17.55 15.38 -2.51
CA VAL A 169 -16.41 15.27 -3.42
C VAL A 169 -16.18 13.80 -3.80
N LEU A 170 -16.47 12.90 -2.85
CA LEU A 170 -16.44 11.45 -2.99
C LEU A 170 -17.70 10.87 -2.36
N ASN A 171 -17.96 9.59 -2.64
CA ASN A 171 -18.98 8.85 -1.90
C ASN A 171 -18.44 8.50 -0.52
N TRP A 172 -19.13 8.97 0.52
CA TRP A 172 -18.76 8.72 1.91
C TRP A 172 -19.60 7.60 2.54
N PRO A 173 -19.05 6.76 3.42
CA PRO A 173 -17.62 6.67 3.78
C PRO A 173 -16.75 6.26 2.58
N TYR A 174 -15.48 6.70 2.57
CA TYR A 174 -14.55 6.32 1.52
C TYR A 174 -14.21 4.83 1.62
N ARG A 175 -14.08 4.18 0.46
CA ARG A 175 -13.79 2.76 0.37
C ARG A 175 -12.68 2.50 -0.62
N GLU A 176 -11.82 1.57 -0.27
CA GLU A 176 -10.81 1.00 -1.15
C GLU A 176 -10.80 -0.51 -1.06
N GLY A 177 -10.23 -1.17 -2.05
CA GLY A 177 -10.20 -2.62 -2.10
C GLY A 177 -8.89 -3.18 -2.62
N LEU A 178 -8.52 -4.34 -2.06
CA LEU A 178 -7.47 -5.20 -2.60
C LEU A 178 -8.10 -6.51 -3.06
N ARG A 179 -7.58 -7.07 -4.14
CA ARG A 179 -7.88 -8.47 -4.46
C ARG A 179 -7.29 -9.35 -3.36
N ILE A 180 -7.88 -10.53 -3.16
CA ILE A 180 -7.43 -11.43 -2.10
C ILE A 180 -5.97 -11.84 -2.24
N ASP A 181 -5.49 -12.04 -3.47
CA ASP A 181 -4.09 -12.39 -3.75
C ASP A 181 -3.12 -11.22 -3.47
N GLU A 182 -3.59 -9.98 -3.63
CA GLU A 182 -2.85 -8.77 -3.26
C GLU A 182 -2.81 -8.58 -1.74
N ALA A 183 -3.95 -8.72 -1.07
CA ALA A 183 -4.06 -8.61 0.38
C ALA A 183 -3.24 -9.68 1.13
N MET A 184 -3.14 -10.89 0.56
CA MET A 184 -2.36 -12.00 1.11
C MET A 184 -0.89 -12.00 0.70
N HIS A 185 -0.48 -11.06 -0.14
CA HIS A 185 0.91 -10.98 -0.60
C HIS A 185 1.85 -10.59 0.55
N PRO A 186 3.03 -11.24 0.70
CA PRO A 186 3.94 -10.96 1.82
C PRO A 186 4.43 -9.51 1.92
N LEU A 187 4.43 -8.78 0.81
CA LEU A 187 4.84 -7.37 0.75
C LEU A 187 3.71 -6.38 1.11
N THR A 188 2.46 -6.82 1.20
CA THR A 188 1.35 -5.95 1.62
C THR A 188 1.38 -5.80 3.14
N THR A 189 1.50 -4.55 3.58
CA THR A 189 1.68 -4.17 4.99
C THR A 189 0.52 -3.32 5.45
#